data_138c1323aa4318cf77ac85eb622596d3
#
_entry.id   138c1323aa4318cf77ac85eb622596d3
#
_cell.length_a   1.000
_cell.length_b   1.000
_cell.length_c   1.000
_cell.angle_alpha   90.00
_cell.angle_beta   90.00
_cell.angle_gamma   90.00
#
_symmetry.space_group_name_H-M   'P 1'
#
loop_
_entity.id
_entity.type
_entity.pdbx_description
1 polymer ?
#
loop_
_entity_poly.entity_id
_entity_poly.type
_entity_poly.pdbx_seq_one_letter_code
_entity_poly.pdbx_strand_id
1 'polypeptide(L)'
;MLNWENKFQSWKNKHITRRSVLSTFGYTCVLSAALFTWNTPQNSTQQQAISSTGSTTNTNSKLIANNNKKVVRIVRSKQLTALAVLEKKGILEKRLGALGYKVEWPEFAAGPQQLEALNAGGLDIASTAESPPVFSQAAGVPLVYLAANSSDGRAISLLVPPNSPAKRFKDLKGKKIAFQKASIGHYLTVRAAEKEGLKLSDVTSVFLAPPDANAAFSQGKVDAWFIWEPFVTRNVQNKVGRVLLDGGNGLRDTNNFYSTNRKFYQENPQVIKIFLEELQKAQVWSKNNPKQIAQLLTGATQLDAPTLEKMHNKYDFALVPINEKVIKKQQEVADKWYSLGLIPKKVNVRDGFLSPQQYAEITPKEVLAKK
;
A
#
# COMPACT_ATOMS: atom_id res chain seq x y z
N MET A 1 -29.35 -6.28 -21.47
CA MET A 1 -28.38 -6.95 -20.57
C MET A 1 -27.28 -7.55 -21.44
N LEU A 2 -26.18 -6.83 -21.68
CA LEU A 2 -25.04 -7.32 -22.45
C LEU A 2 -23.99 -7.86 -21.48
N ASN A 3 -23.71 -9.11 -21.65
CA ASN A 3 -22.92 -10.01 -20.82
C ASN A 3 -21.49 -9.51 -20.63
N TRP A 4 -21.14 -9.20 -19.41
CA TRP A 4 -19.84 -8.66 -18.97
C TRP A 4 -18.69 -9.64 -19.12
N GLU A 5 -18.94 -10.94 -19.01
CA GLU A 5 -17.95 -12.00 -19.21
C GLU A 5 -17.35 -11.99 -20.65
N ASN A 6 -18.16 -11.65 -21.66
CA ASN A 6 -17.71 -11.58 -23.04
C ASN A 6 -16.77 -10.38 -23.30
N LYS A 7 -16.86 -9.28 -22.54
CA LYS A 7 -15.92 -8.15 -22.64
C LYS A 7 -14.59 -8.43 -22.00
N PHE A 8 -14.56 -9.24 -20.94
CA PHE A 8 -13.33 -9.63 -20.25
C PHE A 8 -12.52 -10.67 -21.07
N GLN A 9 -13.19 -11.61 -21.72
CA GLN A 9 -12.57 -12.58 -22.63
C GLN A 9 -12.06 -11.91 -23.92
N SER A 10 -12.77 -10.94 -24.46
CA SER A 10 -12.35 -10.15 -25.63
C SER A 10 -11.08 -9.33 -25.36
N TRP A 11 -10.90 -8.85 -24.12
CA TRP A 11 -9.70 -8.11 -23.69
C TRP A 11 -8.47 -9.04 -23.58
N LYS A 12 -8.64 -10.25 -23.04
CA LYS A 12 -7.56 -11.24 -22.98
C LYS A 12 -7.05 -11.67 -24.38
N ASN A 13 -7.96 -11.82 -25.33
CA ASN A 13 -7.58 -12.29 -26.67
C ASN A 13 -6.91 -11.22 -27.56
N LYS A 14 -7.07 -9.92 -27.25
CA LYS A 14 -6.41 -8.84 -28.00
C LYS A 14 -4.95 -8.60 -27.66
N HIS A 15 -4.44 -9.14 -26.55
CA HIS A 15 -3.05 -8.95 -26.12
C HIS A 15 -2.12 -10.14 -26.37
N ILE A 16 -2.63 -11.25 -26.96
CA ILE A 16 -1.81 -12.46 -27.24
C ILE A 16 -1.39 -12.57 -28.70
N THR A 17 -1.94 -11.77 -29.61
CA THR A 17 -1.62 -11.88 -31.05
C THR A 17 -0.94 -10.62 -31.57
N ARG A 18 0.35 -10.46 -31.32
CA ARG A 18 1.30 -9.73 -32.17
C ARG A 18 2.74 -9.93 -31.70
N ARG A 19 3.33 -11.09 -32.06
CA ARG A 19 4.78 -11.24 -32.29
C ARG A 19 5.00 -12.38 -33.27
N SER A 20 5.00 -12.06 -34.54
CA SER A 20 5.72 -12.79 -35.58
C SER A 20 5.89 -11.89 -36.78
N VAL A 21 7.03 -11.24 -36.87
CA VAL A 21 7.63 -10.87 -38.16
C VAL A 21 9.09 -11.29 -38.08
N LEU A 22 9.42 -12.22 -38.99
CA LEU A 22 10.75 -12.75 -39.25
C LEU A 22 11.70 -11.64 -39.68
N SER A 23 12.97 -11.76 -39.24
CA SER A 23 14.10 -11.42 -40.12
C SER A 23 15.13 -12.53 -40.03
N THR A 24 15.27 -13.19 -41.13
CA THR A 24 16.29 -14.15 -41.56
C THR A 24 17.68 -13.52 -41.48
N PHE A 25 18.61 -14.15 -40.76
CA PHE A 25 20.02 -14.25 -41.14
C PHE A 25 20.57 -15.53 -40.51
N GLY A 26 21.07 -16.40 -41.40
CA GLY A 26 21.61 -17.67 -41.02
C GLY A 26 23.03 -17.60 -40.46
N TYR A 27 23.33 -18.56 -39.59
CA TYR A 27 24.66 -19.18 -39.50
C TYR A 27 24.49 -20.62 -38.98
N THR A 28 25.04 -21.52 -39.76
CA THR A 28 25.25 -22.94 -39.51
C THR A 28 26.20 -23.13 -38.32
N CYS A 29 25.97 -24.10 -37.46
CA CYS A 29 26.85 -25.22 -37.15
C CYS A 29 26.46 -26.05 -35.93
N VAL A 30 26.46 -27.36 -36.19
CA VAL A 30 26.90 -28.53 -35.41
C VAL A 30 26.02 -29.02 -34.25
N LEU A 31 25.39 -30.14 -34.55
CA LEU A 31 24.80 -31.14 -33.66
C LEU A 31 25.85 -31.75 -32.70
N SER A 32 25.52 -31.82 -31.41
CA SER A 32 26.04 -32.84 -30.52
C SER A 32 24.90 -33.28 -29.58
N ALA A 33 24.38 -34.45 -29.88
CA ALA A 33 23.42 -35.16 -29.02
C ALA A 33 24.16 -35.78 -27.84
N ALA A 34 23.76 -35.46 -26.62
CA ALA A 34 24.12 -36.23 -25.44
C ALA A 34 22.82 -36.75 -24.80
N LEU A 35 22.60 -38.03 -24.94
CA LEU A 35 21.59 -38.84 -24.27
C LEU A 35 21.99 -38.98 -22.77
N PHE A 36 21.20 -38.47 -21.88
CA PHE A 36 21.27 -38.83 -20.44
C PHE A 36 20.09 -39.71 -20.09
N THR A 37 20.40 -40.97 -19.85
CA THR A 37 19.49 -41.99 -19.29
C THR A 37 19.30 -41.77 -17.80
N TRP A 38 18.07 -41.71 -17.35
CA TRP A 38 17.71 -41.74 -15.95
C TRP A 38 17.68 -43.18 -15.45
N ASN A 39 18.57 -43.51 -14.48
CA ASN A 39 18.52 -44.71 -13.70
C ASN A 39 17.81 -44.46 -12.39
N THR A 40 16.71 -45.12 -12.15
CA THR A 40 16.07 -45.29 -10.85
C THR A 40 16.61 -46.51 -10.14
N PRO A 41 16.99 -46.47 -8.87
CA PRO A 41 17.17 -47.70 -8.09
C PRO A 41 15.87 -48.03 -7.32
N GLN A 42 15.32 -49.18 -7.65
CA GLN A 42 14.44 -49.94 -6.76
C GLN A 42 15.26 -50.52 -5.64
N ASN A 43 14.84 -50.45 -4.40
CA ASN A 43 15.30 -51.31 -3.32
C ASN A 43 14.12 -51.97 -2.62
N SER A 44 14.23 -53.27 -2.68
CA SER A 44 13.35 -54.27 -2.10
C SER A 44 13.54 -54.41 -0.61
N THR A 45 12.44 -54.72 0.05
CA THR A 45 12.14 -55.20 1.38
C THR A 45 13.10 -56.33 1.85
N GLN A 46 13.57 -56.24 3.07
CA GLN A 46 13.78 -57.41 3.93
C GLN A 46 13.45 -57.08 5.39
N GLN A 47 12.46 -57.80 5.91
CA GLN A 47 12.17 -57.95 7.33
C GLN A 47 13.22 -58.86 7.98
N GLN A 48 13.71 -58.47 9.14
CA GLN A 48 14.16 -59.43 10.13
C GLN A 48 13.79 -58.92 11.53
N ALA A 49 13.02 -59.74 12.23
CA ALA A 49 12.70 -59.62 13.62
C ALA A 49 13.83 -60.24 14.46
N ILE A 50 14.26 -59.53 15.51
CA ILE A 50 14.91 -60.15 16.67
C ILE A 50 14.44 -59.40 17.92
N SER A 51 13.96 -60.18 18.87
CA SER A 51 13.52 -59.81 20.23
C SER A 51 14.69 -59.62 21.20
N SER A 52 14.41 -58.83 22.19
CA SER A 52 14.62 -58.98 23.65
C SER A 52 15.53 -57.97 24.35
N THR A 53 14.97 -57.59 25.49
CA THR A 53 15.52 -57.22 26.80
C THR A 53 16.12 -55.82 27.00
N GLY A 54 15.39 -55.04 27.69
CA GLY A 54 15.59 -54.24 28.89
C GLY A 54 16.88 -53.40 29.05
N SER A 55 16.66 -52.08 29.08
CA SER A 55 17.35 -51.25 30.09
C SER A 55 16.70 -49.85 30.11
N THR A 56 16.25 -49.49 31.29
CA THR A 56 15.76 -48.17 31.67
C THR A 56 16.90 -47.15 31.55
N THR A 57 16.76 -46.18 30.64
CA THR A 57 17.55 -44.94 30.70
C THR A 57 16.64 -43.77 30.44
N ASN A 58 16.56 -42.90 31.41
CA ASN A 58 15.97 -41.59 31.39
C ASN A 58 16.37 -40.83 30.11
N THR A 59 15.47 -40.73 29.17
CA THR A 59 15.67 -39.85 28.04
C THR A 59 14.87 -38.58 28.31
N ASN A 60 15.60 -37.52 28.65
CA ASN A 60 15.12 -36.16 28.56
C ASN A 60 14.37 -35.95 27.20
N SER A 61 13.07 -36.01 27.24
CA SER A 61 12.24 -35.49 26.17
C SER A 61 12.40 -33.97 26.18
N LYS A 62 13.45 -33.51 25.51
CA LYS A 62 13.53 -32.14 25.02
C LYS A 62 12.30 -31.92 24.18
N LEU A 63 11.27 -31.29 24.74
CA LEU A 63 10.15 -30.75 24.04
C LEU A 63 10.71 -29.90 22.89
N ILE A 64 10.71 -30.44 21.68
CA ILE A 64 10.85 -29.65 20.47
C ILE A 64 9.61 -28.79 20.46
N ALA A 65 9.71 -27.59 21.02
CA ALA A 65 8.70 -26.57 20.87
C ALA A 65 8.55 -26.36 19.36
N ASN A 66 7.45 -26.83 18.83
CA ASN A 66 7.07 -26.65 17.43
C ASN A 66 6.88 -25.14 17.26
N ASN A 67 7.92 -24.47 16.81
CA ASN A 67 8.05 -23.00 16.76
C ASN A 67 7.30 -22.43 15.55
N ASN A 68 6.08 -22.91 15.30
CA ASN A 68 5.16 -22.34 14.32
C ASN A 68 4.56 -21.03 14.89
N LYS A 69 5.39 -20.00 14.97
CA LYS A 69 4.90 -18.65 15.30
C LYS A 69 3.86 -18.23 14.27
N LYS A 70 2.72 -17.77 14.76
CA LYS A 70 1.74 -17.10 13.91
C LYS A 70 2.37 -15.87 13.27
N VAL A 71 2.14 -15.62 12.00
CA VAL A 71 2.71 -14.48 11.29
C VAL A 71 1.68 -13.34 11.23
N VAL A 72 2.13 -12.12 11.50
CA VAL A 72 1.38 -10.89 11.27
C VAL A 72 2.13 -10.07 10.22
N ARG A 73 1.47 -9.78 9.11
CA ARG A 73 2.03 -9.02 7.98
C ARG A 73 1.50 -7.61 8.00
N ILE A 74 2.39 -6.66 8.26
CA ILE A 74 2.06 -5.22 8.32
C ILE A 74 2.78 -4.53 7.16
N VAL A 75 2.10 -3.65 6.43
CA VAL A 75 2.72 -2.98 5.29
C VAL A 75 3.97 -2.20 5.69
N ARG A 76 5.05 -2.38 4.94
CA ARG A 76 6.26 -1.54 5.06
C ARG A 76 5.99 -0.14 4.51
N SER A 77 6.41 0.88 5.24
CA SER A 77 6.35 2.26 4.77
C SER A 77 7.76 2.79 4.45
N LYS A 78 7.93 3.31 3.23
CA LYS A 78 9.13 4.05 2.79
C LYS A 78 8.96 5.58 2.89
N GLN A 79 8.00 6.02 3.68
CA GLN A 79 7.71 7.43 3.92
C GLN A 79 8.10 7.83 5.34
N LEU A 80 8.11 9.13 5.60
CA LEU A 80 8.33 9.69 6.94
C LEU A 80 7.07 9.48 7.80
N THR A 81 6.84 8.27 8.32
CA THR A 81 5.62 7.88 9.03
C THR A 81 5.92 7.18 10.35
N ALA A 82 4.96 7.24 11.27
CA ALA A 82 5.00 6.48 12.52
C ALA A 82 5.10 4.96 12.29
N LEU A 83 4.52 4.46 11.20
CA LEU A 83 4.61 3.04 10.84
C LEU A 83 6.05 2.63 10.51
N ALA A 84 6.79 3.47 9.77
CA ALA A 84 8.21 3.24 9.50
C ALA A 84 9.06 3.29 10.79
N VAL A 85 8.67 4.11 11.76
CA VAL A 85 9.31 4.15 13.09
C VAL A 85 9.10 2.85 13.86
N LEU A 86 7.88 2.30 13.84
CA LEU A 86 7.59 1.01 14.48
C LEU A 86 8.47 -0.11 13.94
N GLU A 87 8.59 -0.22 12.61
CA GLU A 87 9.46 -1.20 11.95
C GLU A 87 10.93 -0.99 12.35
N LYS A 88 11.44 0.23 12.18
CA LYS A 88 12.86 0.52 12.43
C LYS A 88 13.30 0.33 13.88
N LYS A 89 12.38 0.51 14.83
CA LYS A 89 12.64 0.31 16.26
C LYS A 89 12.33 -1.11 16.74
N GLY A 90 11.78 -1.99 15.91
CA GLY A 90 11.43 -3.37 16.28
C GLY A 90 10.40 -3.47 17.41
N ILE A 91 9.53 -2.46 17.55
CA ILE A 91 8.62 -2.36 18.70
C ILE A 91 7.54 -3.45 18.64
N LEU A 92 6.97 -3.66 17.45
CA LEU A 92 5.92 -4.66 17.27
C LEU A 92 6.47 -6.08 17.32
N GLU A 93 7.68 -6.31 16.80
CA GLU A 93 8.39 -7.58 16.89
C GLU A 93 8.57 -8.00 18.34
N LYS A 94 8.96 -7.06 19.20
CA LYS A 94 9.11 -7.31 20.65
C LYS A 94 7.78 -7.60 21.33
N ARG A 95 6.77 -6.72 21.12
CA ARG A 95 5.46 -6.83 21.78
C ARG A 95 4.68 -8.07 21.33
N LEU A 96 4.59 -8.30 20.01
CA LEU A 96 3.85 -9.42 19.44
C LEU A 96 4.64 -10.73 19.53
N GLY A 97 5.98 -10.66 19.51
CA GLY A 97 6.85 -11.81 19.74
C GLY A 97 6.64 -12.47 21.09
N ALA A 98 6.38 -11.69 22.14
CA ALA A 98 6.02 -12.18 23.47
C ALA A 98 4.68 -12.97 23.49
N LEU A 99 3.82 -12.77 22.50
CA LEU A 99 2.55 -13.48 22.31
C LEU A 99 2.66 -14.63 21.28
N GLY A 100 3.86 -14.97 20.84
CA GLY A 100 4.09 -16.05 19.88
C GLY A 100 3.87 -15.67 18.43
N TYR A 101 3.82 -14.38 18.09
CA TYR A 101 3.74 -13.92 16.72
C TYR A 101 5.11 -13.52 16.16
N LYS A 102 5.28 -13.72 14.84
CA LYS A 102 6.34 -13.12 14.02
C LYS A 102 5.75 -11.95 13.25
N VAL A 103 6.40 -10.79 13.23
CA VAL A 103 6.00 -9.66 12.39
C VAL A 103 6.79 -9.70 11.10
N GLU A 104 6.11 -9.50 9.98
CA GLU A 104 6.69 -9.34 8.65
C GLU A 104 6.22 -8.02 8.04
N TRP A 105 7.11 -7.39 7.25
CA TRP A 105 6.87 -6.08 6.65
C TRP A 105 6.95 -6.17 5.11
N PRO A 106 5.91 -6.73 4.45
CA PRO A 106 5.87 -6.76 2.99
C PRO A 106 5.74 -5.34 2.42
N GLU A 107 6.36 -5.15 1.24
CA GLU A 107 6.40 -3.87 0.54
C GLU A 107 5.49 -3.88 -0.68
N PHE A 108 4.81 -2.76 -0.93
CA PHE A 108 3.91 -2.56 -2.06
C PHE A 108 4.18 -1.21 -2.72
N ALA A 109 3.98 -1.13 -4.04
CA ALA A 109 4.22 0.08 -4.80
C ALA A 109 3.24 1.22 -4.44
N ALA A 110 1.97 0.88 -4.12
CA ALA A 110 0.93 1.84 -3.77
C ALA A 110 -0.22 1.17 -2.99
N GLY A 111 -1.19 2.00 -2.53
CA GLY A 111 -2.34 1.54 -1.74
C GLY A 111 -3.23 0.47 -2.40
N PRO A 112 -3.56 0.56 -3.69
CA PRO A 112 -4.35 -0.48 -4.34
C PRO A 112 -3.74 -1.88 -4.20
N GLN A 113 -2.43 -2.05 -4.44
CA GLN A 113 -1.75 -3.35 -4.30
C GLN A 113 -1.74 -3.87 -2.85
N GLN A 114 -1.71 -2.96 -1.84
CA GLN A 114 -1.85 -3.36 -0.45
C GLN A 114 -3.20 -4.03 -0.19
N LEU A 115 -4.29 -3.47 -0.74
CA LEU A 115 -5.64 -3.99 -0.50
C LEU A 115 -5.94 -5.24 -1.33
N GLU A 116 -5.31 -5.39 -2.50
CA GLU A 116 -5.31 -6.66 -3.24
C GLU A 116 -4.62 -7.77 -2.42
N ALA A 117 -3.44 -7.49 -1.84
CA ALA A 117 -2.73 -8.42 -0.96
C ALA A 117 -3.49 -8.71 0.34
N LEU A 118 -4.17 -7.69 0.93
CA LEU A 118 -5.03 -7.86 2.09
C LEU A 118 -6.17 -8.85 1.79
N ASN A 119 -6.80 -8.72 0.63
CA ASN A 119 -7.86 -9.63 0.19
C ASN A 119 -7.35 -11.05 -0.08
N ALA A 120 -6.14 -11.18 -0.60
CA ALA A 120 -5.50 -12.47 -0.90
C ALA A 120 -4.82 -13.13 0.31
N GLY A 121 -4.83 -12.49 1.50
CA GLY A 121 -4.15 -13.01 2.71
C GLY A 121 -2.63 -12.84 2.72
N GLY A 122 -2.08 -12.05 1.81
CA GLY A 122 -0.66 -11.70 1.76
C GLY A 122 -0.31 -10.47 2.62
N LEU A 123 -1.31 -9.80 3.19
CA LEU A 123 -1.17 -8.67 4.10
C LEU A 123 -2.28 -8.76 5.17
N ASP A 124 -1.98 -8.39 6.41
CA ASP A 124 -2.94 -8.40 7.51
C ASP A 124 -3.35 -6.97 7.92
N ILE A 125 -2.42 -6.01 7.86
CA ILE A 125 -2.67 -4.61 8.17
C ILE A 125 -2.11 -3.72 7.05
N ALA A 126 -3.00 -3.00 6.38
CA ALA A 126 -2.70 -2.03 5.33
C ALA A 126 -2.68 -0.60 5.87
N SER A 127 -1.96 0.30 5.19
CA SER A 127 -1.98 1.76 5.42
C SER A 127 -2.14 2.46 4.08
N THR A 128 -3.30 3.08 3.87
CA THR A 128 -3.65 3.68 2.58
C THR A 128 -4.32 5.05 2.75
N ALA A 129 -4.37 5.82 1.68
CA ALA A 129 -5.24 6.99 1.60
C ALA A 129 -6.71 6.55 1.47
N GLU A 130 -7.62 7.52 1.33
CA GLU A 130 -9.08 7.34 1.28
C GLU A 130 -9.58 6.53 0.08
N SER A 131 -8.95 6.65 -1.09
CA SER A 131 -9.47 6.06 -2.34
C SER A 131 -9.34 4.55 -2.43
N PRO A 132 -8.19 3.91 -2.15
CA PRO A 132 -8.03 2.47 -2.28
C PRO A 132 -9.08 1.65 -1.52
N PRO A 133 -9.45 1.98 -0.25
CA PRO A 133 -10.49 1.26 0.47
C PRO A 133 -11.84 1.26 -0.21
N VAL A 134 -12.22 2.36 -0.86
CA VAL A 134 -13.49 2.46 -1.60
C VAL A 134 -13.51 1.49 -2.78
N PHE A 135 -12.43 1.43 -3.56
CA PHE A 135 -12.32 0.47 -4.67
C PHE A 135 -12.33 -0.97 -4.18
N SER A 136 -11.69 -1.24 -3.06
CA SER A 136 -11.69 -2.56 -2.40
C SER A 136 -13.10 -2.98 -1.97
N GLN A 137 -13.85 -2.08 -1.32
CA GLN A 137 -15.25 -2.34 -0.95
C GLN A 137 -16.16 -2.50 -2.18
N ALA A 138 -15.94 -1.71 -3.25
CA ALA A 138 -16.67 -1.86 -4.51
C ALA A 138 -16.43 -3.23 -5.16
N ALA A 139 -15.25 -3.81 -4.97
CA ALA A 139 -14.90 -5.17 -5.38
C ALA A 139 -15.44 -6.27 -4.43
N GLY A 140 -16.10 -5.89 -3.33
CA GLY A 140 -16.70 -6.84 -2.38
C GLY A 140 -15.76 -7.36 -1.29
N VAL A 141 -14.59 -6.75 -1.13
CA VAL A 141 -13.66 -7.14 -0.06
C VAL A 141 -14.24 -6.79 1.31
N PRO A 142 -14.25 -7.73 2.27
CA PRO A 142 -14.76 -7.50 3.62
C PRO A 142 -13.75 -6.70 4.46
N LEU A 143 -13.52 -5.46 4.03
CA LEU A 143 -12.58 -4.52 4.66
C LEU A 143 -13.09 -4.05 6.02
N VAL A 144 -12.16 -3.81 6.95
CA VAL A 144 -12.41 -3.13 8.22
C VAL A 144 -11.45 -1.95 8.37
N TYR A 145 -11.99 -0.75 8.57
CA TYR A 145 -11.22 0.44 8.94
C TYR A 145 -10.87 0.38 10.42
N LEU A 146 -9.59 0.24 10.75
CA LEU A 146 -9.11 0.14 12.14
C LEU A 146 -8.88 1.49 12.80
N ALA A 147 -8.26 2.42 12.06
CA ALA A 147 -7.94 3.75 12.55
C ALA A 147 -7.85 4.75 11.39
N ALA A 148 -8.05 6.01 11.68
CA ALA A 148 -7.86 7.12 10.76
C ALA A 148 -6.66 7.98 11.20
N ASN A 149 -5.91 8.49 10.23
CA ASN A 149 -4.83 9.44 10.43
C ASN A 149 -5.13 10.73 9.68
N SER A 150 -5.01 11.87 10.36
CA SER A 150 -5.20 13.16 9.69
C SER A 150 -4.16 13.39 8.60
N SER A 151 -4.52 14.13 7.59
CA SER A 151 -3.61 14.58 6.55
C SER A 151 -4.13 15.83 5.87
N ASP A 152 -3.34 16.86 5.86
CA ASP A 152 -3.65 18.12 5.14
C ASP A 152 -3.25 18.08 3.65
N GLY A 153 -2.70 16.98 3.19
CA GLY A 153 -2.37 16.73 1.79
C GLY A 153 -1.02 17.29 1.31
N ARG A 154 -0.29 18.09 2.09
CA ARG A 154 0.99 18.71 1.67
C ARG A 154 2.09 17.72 1.29
N ALA A 155 2.00 16.48 1.74
CA ALA A 155 2.91 15.41 1.36
C ALA A 155 2.64 14.80 -0.03
N ILE A 156 1.66 15.33 -0.78
CA ILE A 156 1.23 14.83 -2.08
C ILE A 156 1.20 16.00 -3.05
N SER A 157 1.86 15.88 -4.21
CA SER A 157 1.99 17.00 -5.14
C SER A 157 1.82 16.58 -6.59
N LEU A 158 1.38 17.52 -7.40
CA LEU A 158 1.43 17.44 -8.85
C LEU A 158 2.75 18.05 -9.33
N LEU A 159 3.60 17.21 -9.90
CA LEU A 159 4.87 17.63 -10.51
C LEU A 159 4.68 17.95 -11.99
N VAL A 160 5.41 18.95 -12.48
CA VAL A 160 5.60 19.26 -13.90
C VAL A 160 7.09 19.40 -14.17
N PRO A 161 7.56 19.23 -15.44
CA PRO A 161 8.95 19.51 -15.80
C PRO A 161 9.39 20.91 -15.35
N PRO A 162 10.68 21.15 -15.06
CA PRO A 162 11.16 22.44 -14.55
C PRO A 162 10.82 23.61 -15.46
N ASN A 163 10.89 23.41 -16.78
CA ASN A 163 10.63 24.40 -17.83
C ASN A 163 9.17 24.40 -18.32
N SER A 164 8.27 23.67 -17.69
CA SER A 164 6.86 23.66 -18.05
C SER A 164 6.27 25.07 -17.91
N PRO A 165 5.50 25.58 -18.89
CA PRO A 165 4.82 26.87 -18.78
C PRO A 165 3.62 26.87 -17.84
N ALA A 166 3.17 25.69 -17.38
CA ALA A 166 1.99 25.56 -16.54
C ALA A 166 2.18 26.27 -15.19
N LYS A 167 1.23 27.11 -14.80
CA LYS A 167 1.19 27.83 -13.51
C LYS A 167 0.07 27.32 -12.59
N ARG A 168 -0.94 26.64 -13.13
CA ARG A 168 -2.11 26.08 -12.42
C ARG A 168 -2.60 24.83 -13.13
N PHE A 169 -3.51 24.07 -12.50
CA PHE A 169 -4.02 22.84 -13.09
C PHE A 169 -4.70 23.03 -14.44
N LYS A 170 -5.43 24.13 -14.63
CA LYS A 170 -6.14 24.44 -15.89
C LYS A 170 -5.19 24.48 -17.10
N ASP A 171 -3.93 24.83 -16.93
CA ASP A 171 -2.93 24.89 -17.99
C ASP A 171 -2.52 23.49 -18.50
N LEU A 172 -2.97 22.44 -17.80
CA LEU A 172 -2.74 21.03 -18.17
C LEU A 172 -3.90 20.44 -18.99
N LYS A 173 -4.87 21.26 -19.45
CA LYS A 173 -5.93 20.77 -20.34
C LYS A 173 -5.33 20.11 -21.59
N GLY A 174 -5.79 18.90 -21.94
CA GLY A 174 -5.28 18.09 -23.05
C GLY A 174 -3.93 17.39 -22.78
N LYS A 175 -3.29 17.64 -21.62
CA LYS A 175 -1.98 17.10 -21.27
C LYS A 175 -2.09 15.70 -20.64
N LYS A 176 -0.99 14.94 -20.70
CA LYS A 176 -0.85 13.61 -20.11
C LYS A 176 -0.44 13.73 -18.64
N ILE A 177 -1.31 13.29 -17.74
CA ILE A 177 -1.02 13.28 -16.29
C ILE A 177 -0.88 11.83 -15.81
N ALA A 178 0.30 11.48 -15.28
CA ALA A 178 0.55 10.19 -14.68
C ALA A 178 0.05 10.14 -13.23
N PHE A 179 -0.55 9.04 -12.84
CA PHE A 179 -0.87 8.67 -11.47
C PHE A 179 -1.25 7.19 -11.37
N GLN A 180 -1.15 6.59 -10.18
CA GLN A 180 -1.64 5.23 -9.94
C GLN A 180 -3.18 5.24 -9.94
N LYS A 181 -3.82 4.35 -10.74
CA LYS A 181 -5.28 4.18 -10.73
C LYS A 181 -5.78 3.84 -9.31
N ALA A 182 -6.92 4.40 -8.92
CA ALA A 182 -7.54 4.20 -7.62
C ALA A 182 -6.72 4.70 -6.40
N SER A 183 -5.63 5.44 -6.60
CA SER A 183 -4.81 6.04 -5.54
C SER A 183 -5.27 7.45 -5.16
N ILE A 184 -4.62 8.01 -4.15
CA ILE A 184 -4.75 9.43 -3.80
C ILE A 184 -4.38 10.37 -4.97
N GLY A 185 -3.38 10.02 -5.77
CA GLY A 185 -3.00 10.81 -6.96
C GLY A 185 -4.14 10.87 -7.99
N HIS A 186 -4.88 9.77 -8.17
CA HIS A 186 -6.08 9.76 -9.00
C HIS A 186 -7.17 10.69 -8.41
N TYR A 187 -7.45 10.56 -7.11
CA TYR A 187 -8.46 11.40 -6.45
C TYR A 187 -8.12 12.89 -6.51
N LEU A 188 -6.89 13.26 -6.21
CA LEU A 188 -6.48 14.66 -6.25
C LEU A 188 -6.41 15.21 -7.67
N THR A 189 -6.20 14.39 -8.70
CA THR A 189 -6.35 14.82 -10.10
C THR A 189 -7.79 15.22 -10.40
N VAL A 190 -8.77 14.42 -9.94
CA VAL A 190 -10.20 14.76 -10.07
C VAL A 190 -10.50 16.06 -9.32
N ARG A 191 -10.09 16.18 -8.05
CA ARG A 191 -10.34 17.35 -7.22
C ARG A 191 -9.70 18.63 -7.78
N ALA A 192 -8.46 18.53 -8.29
CA ALA A 192 -7.76 19.65 -8.90
C ALA A 192 -8.44 20.12 -10.22
N ALA A 193 -8.90 19.17 -11.03
CA ALA A 193 -9.67 19.48 -12.23
C ALA A 193 -10.98 20.22 -11.87
N GLU A 194 -11.77 19.69 -10.94
CA GLU A 194 -13.04 20.28 -10.49
C GLU A 194 -12.84 21.69 -9.91
N LYS A 195 -11.79 21.89 -9.11
CA LYS A 195 -11.48 23.22 -8.53
C LYS A 195 -11.21 24.29 -9.59
N GLU A 196 -10.74 23.89 -10.76
CA GLU A 196 -10.46 24.77 -11.91
C GLU A 196 -11.58 24.73 -12.99
N GLY A 197 -12.75 24.13 -12.67
CA GLY A 197 -13.90 24.04 -13.57
C GLY A 197 -13.69 23.06 -14.74
N LEU A 198 -12.78 22.10 -14.59
CA LEU A 198 -12.49 21.05 -15.55
C LEU A 198 -13.06 19.70 -15.08
N LYS A 199 -13.17 18.76 -16.01
CA LYS A 199 -13.46 17.34 -15.74
C LYS A 199 -12.18 16.53 -15.86
N LEU A 200 -12.16 15.31 -15.28
CA LEU A 200 -11.05 14.39 -15.46
C LEU A 200 -10.79 14.08 -16.94
N SER A 201 -11.84 14.06 -17.77
CA SER A 201 -11.75 13.85 -19.24
C SER A 201 -11.08 15.00 -20.01
N ASP A 202 -10.90 16.16 -19.38
CA ASP A 202 -10.17 17.29 -20.00
C ASP A 202 -8.64 17.08 -19.96
N VAL A 203 -8.16 16.06 -19.31
CA VAL A 203 -6.76 15.63 -19.30
C VAL A 203 -6.64 14.17 -19.73
N THR A 204 -5.48 13.77 -20.24
CA THR A 204 -5.20 12.37 -20.57
C THR A 204 -4.64 11.66 -19.34
N SER A 205 -5.43 10.79 -18.72
CA SER A 205 -5.01 9.98 -17.57
C SER A 205 -4.07 8.86 -18.02
N VAL A 206 -2.86 8.81 -17.44
CA VAL A 206 -1.87 7.76 -17.68
C VAL A 206 -1.68 6.96 -16.39
N PHE A 207 -2.23 5.75 -16.36
CA PHE A 207 -2.24 4.89 -15.17
C PHE A 207 -0.93 4.10 -15.06
N LEU A 208 -0.04 4.54 -14.18
CA LEU A 208 1.27 3.93 -13.95
C LEU A 208 1.51 3.75 -12.45
N ALA A 209 2.19 2.66 -12.08
CA ALA A 209 2.74 2.51 -10.74
C ALA A 209 3.84 3.56 -10.48
N PRO A 210 4.11 3.96 -9.23
CA PRO A 210 5.06 5.04 -8.95
C PRO A 210 6.43 4.89 -9.58
N PRO A 211 7.10 3.71 -9.60
CA PRO A 211 8.38 3.55 -10.28
C PRO A 211 8.30 3.81 -11.78
N ASP A 212 7.26 3.27 -12.45
CA ASP A 212 7.06 3.44 -13.91
C ASP A 212 6.68 4.88 -14.24
N ALA A 213 5.83 5.50 -13.39
CA ALA A 213 5.47 6.90 -13.53
C ALA A 213 6.68 7.82 -13.37
N ASN A 214 7.59 7.53 -12.44
CA ASN A 214 8.85 8.26 -12.28
C ASN A 214 9.72 8.18 -13.53
N ALA A 215 9.86 6.98 -14.10
CA ALA A 215 10.61 6.78 -15.34
C ALA A 215 9.97 7.52 -16.52
N ALA A 216 8.64 7.41 -16.69
CA ALA A 216 7.90 8.09 -17.75
C ALA A 216 7.99 9.62 -17.63
N PHE A 217 7.89 10.16 -16.40
CA PHE A 217 8.01 11.59 -16.14
C PHE A 217 9.43 12.11 -16.42
N SER A 218 10.46 11.42 -15.95
CA SER A 218 11.86 11.78 -16.19
C SER A 218 12.25 11.75 -17.68
N GLN A 219 11.58 10.90 -18.47
CA GLN A 219 11.79 10.79 -19.92
C GLN A 219 10.89 11.72 -20.74
N GLY A 220 10.06 12.56 -20.11
CA GLY A 220 9.14 13.45 -20.81
C GLY A 220 8.00 12.74 -21.56
N LYS A 221 7.67 11.49 -21.19
CA LYS A 221 6.56 10.71 -21.78
C LYS A 221 5.19 11.15 -21.26
N VAL A 222 5.17 11.85 -20.15
CA VAL A 222 4.01 12.47 -19.53
C VAL A 222 4.33 13.92 -19.17
N ASP A 223 3.31 14.79 -19.21
CA ASP A 223 3.46 16.24 -18.98
C ASP A 223 3.42 16.60 -17.50
N ALA A 224 2.80 15.76 -16.67
CA ALA A 224 2.70 15.95 -15.23
C ALA A 224 2.57 14.61 -14.50
N TRP A 225 2.85 14.62 -13.19
CA TRP A 225 2.78 13.42 -12.36
C TRP A 225 2.26 13.75 -10.97
N PHE A 226 1.12 13.18 -10.58
CA PHE A 226 0.60 13.29 -9.22
C PHE A 226 1.17 12.18 -8.36
N ILE A 227 1.95 12.55 -7.33
CA ILE A 227 2.71 11.62 -6.50
C ILE A 227 2.90 12.16 -5.08
N TRP A 228 3.34 11.31 -4.18
CA TRP A 228 3.62 11.61 -2.79
C TRP A 228 5.10 11.55 -2.44
N GLU A 229 5.43 12.03 -1.24
CA GLU A 229 6.78 11.94 -0.70
C GLU A 229 7.21 10.45 -0.49
N PRO A 230 8.50 10.12 -0.67
CA PRO A 230 9.65 10.98 -0.95
C PRO A 230 9.89 11.26 -2.44
N PHE A 231 9.06 10.77 -3.34
CA PHE A 231 9.22 10.98 -4.79
C PHE A 231 9.20 12.47 -5.17
N VAL A 232 8.32 13.25 -4.54
CA VAL A 232 8.21 14.70 -4.78
C VAL A 232 9.57 15.37 -4.52
N THR A 233 10.08 15.22 -3.30
CA THR A 233 11.33 15.84 -2.89
C THR A 233 12.51 15.37 -3.73
N ARG A 234 12.61 14.06 -4.03
CA ARG A 234 13.69 13.53 -4.87
C ARG A 234 13.70 14.13 -6.28
N ASN A 235 12.53 14.23 -6.92
CA ASN A 235 12.44 14.80 -8.27
C ASN A 235 12.75 16.28 -8.29
N VAL A 236 12.35 17.03 -7.26
CA VAL A 236 12.67 18.46 -7.13
C VAL A 236 14.17 18.68 -6.89
N GLN A 237 14.80 17.93 -5.98
CA GLN A 237 16.25 18.03 -5.70
C GLN A 237 17.09 17.66 -6.93
N ASN A 238 16.69 16.63 -7.68
CA ASN A 238 17.35 16.19 -8.89
C ASN A 238 17.04 17.08 -10.12
N LYS A 239 16.29 18.16 -9.94
CA LYS A 239 15.89 19.09 -11.01
C LYS A 239 15.16 18.40 -12.17
N VAL A 240 14.48 17.28 -11.90
CA VAL A 240 13.64 16.54 -12.87
C VAL A 240 12.25 17.15 -12.95
N GLY A 241 11.77 17.74 -11.85
CA GLY A 241 10.46 18.34 -11.78
C GLY A 241 10.38 19.51 -10.78
N ARG A 242 9.32 20.29 -10.90
CA ARG A 242 8.89 21.26 -9.89
C ARG A 242 7.47 21.00 -9.46
N VAL A 243 7.14 21.41 -8.23
CA VAL A 243 5.75 21.34 -7.74
C VAL A 243 4.91 22.41 -8.45
N LEU A 244 3.82 22.00 -9.10
CA LEU A 244 2.80 22.89 -9.64
C LEU A 244 1.78 23.25 -8.55
N LEU A 245 1.29 22.24 -7.84
CA LEU A 245 0.42 22.37 -6.68
C LEU A 245 0.60 21.16 -5.75
N ASP A 246 0.18 21.28 -4.51
CA ASP A 246 0.10 20.17 -3.56
C ASP A 246 -1.36 19.92 -3.12
N GLY A 247 -1.55 18.88 -2.32
CA GLY A 247 -2.86 18.51 -1.78
C GLY A 247 -3.36 19.41 -0.64
N GLY A 248 -2.58 20.41 -0.23
CA GLY A 248 -2.96 21.39 0.80
C GLY A 248 -4.05 22.36 0.36
N ASN A 249 -4.27 23.40 1.17
CA ASN A 249 -5.22 24.48 0.89
C ASN A 249 -6.65 23.96 0.54
N GLY A 250 -7.08 22.91 1.26
CA GLY A 250 -8.40 22.31 1.11
C GLY A 250 -8.61 21.49 -0.16
N LEU A 251 -7.57 21.22 -0.95
CA LEU A 251 -7.66 20.29 -2.07
C LEU A 251 -7.91 18.86 -1.56
N ARG A 252 -7.22 18.46 -0.49
CA ARG A 252 -7.49 17.25 0.28
C ARG A 252 -8.08 17.59 1.64
N ASP A 253 -9.22 16.99 1.95
CA ASP A 253 -9.95 17.16 3.22
C ASP A 253 -10.38 15.80 3.83
N THR A 254 -9.62 14.76 3.51
CA THR A 254 -9.88 13.36 3.85
C THR A 254 -8.79 12.78 4.74
N ASN A 255 -8.96 11.53 5.18
CA ASN A 255 -8.03 10.85 6.07
C ASN A 255 -7.25 9.74 5.33
N ASN A 256 -6.08 9.40 5.87
CA ASN A 256 -5.49 8.08 5.63
C ASN A 256 -6.13 7.07 6.59
N PHE A 257 -6.13 5.79 6.21
CA PHE A 257 -6.71 4.72 7.01
C PHE A 257 -5.72 3.57 7.20
N TYR A 258 -5.72 3.01 8.39
CA TYR A 258 -5.21 1.69 8.66
C TYR A 258 -6.39 0.72 8.56
N SER A 259 -6.21 -0.34 7.77
CA SER A 259 -7.29 -1.27 7.46
C SER A 259 -6.83 -2.72 7.56
N THR A 260 -7.77 -3.61 7.84
CA THR A 260 -7.59 -5.06 7.86
C THR A 260 -8.76 -5.74 7.16
N ASN A 261 -8.74 -7.07 7.01
CA ASN A 261 -9.91 -7.82 6.63
C ASN A 261 -10.72 -8.26 7.86
N ARG A 262 -12.01 -8.52 7.69
CA ARG A 262 -12.93 -8.84 8.79
C ARG A 262 -12.53 -10.11 9.53
N LYS A 263 -12.02 -11.11 8.83
CA LYS A 263 -11.56 -12.36 9.45
C LYS A 263 -10.40 -12.10 10.40
N PHE A 264 -9.35 -11.39 9.95
CA PHE A 264 -8.21 -11.08 10.80
C PHE A 264 -8.61 -10.25 12.03
N TYR A 265 -9.53 -9.28 11.85
CA TYR A 265 -10.08 -8.49 12.95
C TYR A 265 -10.74 -9.37 14.02
N GLN A 266 -11.54 -10.34 13.61
CA GLN A 266 -12.26 -11.24 14.53
C GLN A 266 -11.32 -12.23 15.23
N GLU A 267 -10.32 -12.75 14.52
CA GLU A 267 -9.41 -13.79 15.03
C GLU A 267 -8.25 -13.23 15.85
N ASN A 268 -7.89 -11.95 15.69
CA ASN A 268 -6.68 -11.36 16.28
C ASN A 268 -6.93 -10.01 16.98
N PRO A 269 -7.95 -9.85 17.84
CA PRO A 269 -8.30 -8.57 18.46
C PRO A 269 -7.16 -8.00 19.33
N GLN A 270 -6.41 -8.86 20.00
CA GLN A 270 -5.27 -8.47 20.82
C GLN A 270 -4.11 -7.90 19.99
N VAL A 271 -3.84 -8.49 18.82
CA VAL A 271 -2.83 -7.97 17.87
C VAL A 271 -3.20 -6.57 17.41
N ILE A 272 -4.47 -6.36 17.05
CA ILE A 272 -4.98 -5.06 16.60
C ILE A 272 -4.85 -4.01 17.71
N LYS A 273 -5.24 -4.35 18.93
CA LYS A 273 -5.11 -3.46 20.08
C LYS A 273 -3.67 -3.03 20.31
N ILE A 274 -2.75 -3.99 20.36
CA ILE A 274 -1.30 -3.72 20.52
C ILE A 274 -0.78 -2.85 19.37
N PHE A 275 -1.17 -3.17 18.13
CA PHE A 275 -0.78 -2.38 16.97
C PHE A 275 -1.21 -0.93 17.10
N LEU A 276 -2.47 -0.67 17.46
CA LEU A 276 -3.00 0.69 17.59
C LEU A 276 -2.40 1.46 18.77
N GLU A 277 -2.15 0.79 19.91
CA GLU A 277 -1.44 1.37 21.04
C GLU A 277 -0.03 1.85 20.67
N GLU A 278 0.75 0.96 20.05
CA GLU A 278 2.13 1.30 19.67
C GLU A 278 2.16 2.30 18.51
N LEU A 279 1.21 2.23 17.59
CA LEU A 279 1.06 3.21 16.52
C LEU A 279 0.80 4.61 17.09
N GLN A 280 -0.10 4.75 18.06
CA GLN A 280 -0.38 6.03 18.71
C GLN A 280 0.87 6.59 19.41
N LYS A 281 1.59 5.76 20.16
CA LYS A 281 2.86 6.16 20.78
C LYS A 281 3.89 6.62 19.75
N ALA A 282 4.00 5.88 18.64
CA ALA A 282 4.89 6.23 17.54
C ALA A 282 4.47 7.54 16.85
N GLN A 283 3.17 7.81 16.70
CA GLN A 283 2.68 9.09 16.18
C GLN A 283 3.12 10.26 17.06
N VAL A 284 2.88 10.16 18.38
CA VAL A 284 3.27 11.19 19.34
C VAL A 284 4.79 11.39 19.33
N TRP A 285 5.55 10.29 19.36
CA TRP A 285 7.00 10.37 19.28
C TRP A 285 7.47 11.03 18.00
N SER A 286 6.93 10.65 16.86
CA SER A 286 7.30 11.18 15.55
C SER A 286 7.04 12.68 15.45
N LYS A 287 5.89 13.14 15.98
CA LYS A 287 5.53 14.56 16.03
C LYS A 287 6.55 15.38 16.82
N ASN A 288 6.99 14.85 17.96
CA ASN A 288 7.81 15.59 18.93
C ASN A 288 9.32 15.43 18.68
N ASN A 289 9.74 14.59 17.73
CA ASN A 289 11.15 14.28 17.49
C ASN A 289 11.55 14.40 16.00
N PRO A 290 11.39 15.59 15.37
CA PRO A 290 11.61 15.76 13.94
C PRO A 290 13.03 15.39 13.49
N LYS A 291 14.05 15.72 14.26
CA LYS A 291 15.45 15.39 13.97
C LYS A 291 15.70 13.86 14.06
N GLN A 292 15.19 13.23 15.10
CA GLN A 292 15.42 11.81 15.35
C GLN A 292 14.70 10.94 14.31
N ILE A 293 13.46 11.26 13.93
CA ILE A 293 12.76 10.53 12.88
C ILE A 293 13.43 10.73 11.53
N ALA A 294 13.92 11.93 11.24
CA ALA A 294 14.69 12.21 10.03
C ALA A 294 15.95 11.33 9.95
N GLN A 295 16.76 11.29 11.01
CA GLN A 295 17.95 10.44 11.07
C GLN A 295 17.62 8.95 10.94
N LEU A 296 16.56 8.48 11.61
CA LEU A 296 16.12 7.09 11.60
C LEU A 296 15.73 6.58 10.20
N LEU A 297 15.16 7.45 9.35
CA LEU A 297 14.52 7.05 8.11
C LEU A 297 15.29 7.43 6.83
N THR A 298 16.53 7.91 6.93
CA THR A 298 17.40 8.23 5.76
C THR A 298 17.51 7.05 4.79
N GLY A 299 17.84 5.85 5.29
CA GLY A 299 17.97 4.65 4.46
C GLY A 299 16.66 4.20 3.81
N ALA A 300 15.52 4.38 4.48
CA ALA A 300 14.21 3.98 3.94
C ALA A 300 13.72 4.92 2.84
N THR A 301 14.00 6.22 2.98
CA THR A 301 13.53 7.28 2.07
C THR A 301 14.54 7.64 0.97
N GLN A 302 15.80 7.24 1.13
CA GLN A 302 16.92 7.63 0.26
C GLN A 302 17.10 9.16 0.18
N LEU A 303 16.82 9.85 1.30
CA LEU A 303 17.04 11.28 1.48
C LEU A 303 17.92 11.52 2.70
N ASP A 304 18.68 12.61 2.71
CA ASP A 304 19.47 13.00 3.86
C ASP A 304 18.61 13.51 5.03
N ALA A 305 19.16 13.48 6.24
CA ALA A 305 18.42 13.86 7.45
C ALA A 305 17.97 15.34 7.45
N PRO A 306 18.77 16.34 7.02
CA PRO A 306 18.31 17.72 6.91
C PRO A 306 17.12 17.90 5.96
N THR A 307 17.09 17.17 4.84
CA THR A 307 15.96 17.18 3.91
C THR A 307 14.71 16.57 4.55
N LEU A 308 14.86 15.44 5.25
CA LEU A 308 13.75 14.78 5.94
C LEU A 308 13.23 15.63 7.10
N GLU A 309 14.07 16.33 7.83
CA GLU A 309 13.67 17.25 8.88
C GLU A 309 12.81 18.42 8.33
N LYS A 310 13.19 18.99 7.19
CA LYS A 310 12.37 19.98 6.49
C LYS A 310 11.06 19.41 5.98
N MET A 311 11.06 18.15 5.53
CA MET A 311 9.88 17.46 5.04
C MET A 311 8.89 17.07 6.17
N HIS A 312 9.35 17.00 7.41
CA HIS A 312 8.54 16.58 8.56
C HIS A 312 7.25 17.40 8.73
N ASN A 313 7.29 18.70 8.45
CA ASN A 313 6.14 19.59 8.55
C ASN A 313 5.03 19.35 7.51
N LYS A 314 5.28 18.47 6.50
CA LYS A 314 4.27 18.03 5.53
C LYS A 314 3.43 16.86 6.03
N TYR A 315 3.70 16.34 7.24
CA TYR A 315 3.01 15.19 7.79
C TYR A 315 2.29 15.54 9.09
N ASP A 316 1.04 15.08 9.19
CA ASP A 316 0.29 15.08 10.43
C ASP A 316 0.52 13.76 11.16
N PHE A 317 1.26 13.82 12.25
CA PHE A 317 1.47 12.65 13.11
C PHE A 317 0.35 12.58 14.16
N ALA A 318 -0.87 12.25 13.72
CA ALA A 318 -2.01 12.20 14.61
C ALA A 318 -3.03 11.15 14.16
N LEU A 319 -3.30 10.16 15.01
CA LEU A 319 -4.53 9.41 14.91
C LEU A 319 -5.71 10.29 15.34
N VAL A 320 -6.81 10.16 14.62
CA VAL A 320 -8.07 10.82 14.92
C VAL A 320 -9.15 9.78 15.22
N PRO A 321 -10.13 10.11 16.09
CA PRO A 321 -11.22 9.18 16.36
C PRO A 321 -12.05 8.98 15.10
N ILE A 322 -12.43 7.74 14.82
CA ILE A 322 -13.41 7.45 13.78
C ILE A 322 -14.79 7.79 14.29
N ASN A 323 -15.32 8.90 13.81
CA ASN A 323 -16.62 9.45 14.13
C ASN A 323 -17.44 9.68 12.86
N GLU A 324 -18.68 10.15 13.00
CA GLU A 324 -19.58 10.39 11.86
C GLU A 324 -18.99 11.35 10.83
N LYS A 325 -18.17 12.32 11.22
CA LYS A 325 -17.51 13.24 10.30
C LYS A 325 -16.51 12.49 9.39
N VAL A 326 -15.70 11.61 9.95
CA VAL A 326 -14.74 10.78 9.20
C VAL A 326 -15.48 9.83 8.25
N ILE A 327 -16.54 9.18 8.72
CA ILE A 327 -17.36 8.26 7.94
C ILE A 327 -18.04 9.00 6.78
N LYS A 328 -18.63 10.17 7.05
CA LYS A 328 -19.28 11.01 6.03
C LYS A 328 -18.30 11.44 4.95
N LYS A 329 -17.08 11.88 5.33
CA LYS A 329 -16.05 12.24 4.36
C LYS A 329 -15.62 11.06 3.48
N GLN A 330 -15.51 9.87 4.06
CA GLN A 330 -15.21 8.67 3.29
C GLN A 330 -16.36 8.28 2.35
N GLN A 331 -17.62 8.52 2.75
CA GLN A 331 -18.78 8.31 1.87
C GLN A 331 -18.78 9.30 0.69
N GLU A 332 -18.45 10.57 0.94
CA GLU A 332 -18.31 11.57 -0.14
C GLU A 332 -17.29 11.13 -1.21
N VAL A 333 -16.19 10.49 -0.78
CA VAL A 333 -15.19 9.90 -1.71
C VAL A 333 -15.82 8.76 -2.52
N ALA A 334 -16.57 7.86 -1.88
CA ALA A 334 -17.22 6.74 -2.56
C ALA A 334 -18.27 7.22 -3.56
N ASP A 335 -19.10 8.18 -3.17
CA ASP A 335 -20.12 8.77 -4.04
C ASP A 335 -19.50 9.48 -5.24
N LYS A 336 -18.38 10.16 -5.05
CA LYS A 336 -17.60 10.78 -6.13
C LYS A 336 -17.13 9.73 -7.13
N TRP A 337 -16.52 8.64 -6.67
CA TRP A 337 -16.05 7.57 -7.56
C TRP A 337 -17.19 6.90 -8.33
N TYR A 338 -18.34 6.73 -7.70
CA TYR A 338 -19.53 6.19 -8.35
C TYR A 338 -20.09 7.16 -9.39
N SER A 339 -20.22 8.46 -9.06
CA SER A 339 -20.73 9.49 -9.97
C SER A 339 -19.87 9.65 -11.23
N LEU A 340 -18.58 9.35 -11.14
CA LEU A 340 -17.66 9.36 -12.27
C LEU A 340 -17.65 8.04 -13.06
N GLY A 341 -18.46 7.04 -12.67
CA GLY A 341 -18.48 5.72 -13.30
C GLY A 341 -17.19 4.91 -13.11
N LEU A 342 -16.35 5.26 -12.12
CA LEU A 342 -15.06 4.64 -11.89
C LEU A 342 -15.12 3.42 -10.94
N ILE A 343 -16.25 3.26 -10.23
CA ILE A 343 -16.64 2.04 -9.54
C ILE A 343 -18.00 1.56 -10.06
N PRO A 344 -18.23 0.23 -10.15
CA PRO A 344 -19.39 -0.33 -10.85
C PRO A 344 -20.71 -0.22 -10.07
N LYS A 345 -20.64 -0.01 -8.76
CA LYS A 345 -21.80 0.07 -7.85
C LYS A 345 -21.59 1.09 -6.76
N LYS A 346 -22.68 1.59 -6.20
CA LYS A 346 -22.63 2.41 -4.99
C LYS A 346 -22.03 1.58 -3.83
N VAL A 347 -21.17 2.21 -3.06
CA VAL A 347 -20.56 1.64 -1.87
C VAL A 347 -21.13 2.34 -0.65
N ASN A 348 -21.69 1.59 0.29
CA ASN A 348 -21.93 2.07 1.63
C ASN A 348 -20.65 1.84 2.45
N VAL A 349 -19.86 2.89 2.63
CA VAL A 349 -18.57 2.76 3.33
C VAL A 349 -18.74 2.30 4.77
N ARG A 350 -19.92 2.54 5.38
CA ARG A 350 -20.24 2.15 6.75
C ARG A 350 -20.10 0.64 6.99
N ASP A 351 -20.28 -0.18 5.96
CA ASP A 351 -20.11 -1.64 6.06
C ASP A 351 -18.68 -2.06 6.42
N GLY A 352 -17.69 -1.18 6.19
CA GLY A 352 -16.30 -1.37 6.58
C GLY A 352 -15.93 -0.75 7.93
N PHE A 353 -16.78 0.10 8.50
CA PHE A 353 -16.54 0.69 9.80
C PHE A 353 -17.09 -0.18 10.94
N LEU A 354 -16.47 -0.08 12.10
CA LEU A 354 -16.89 -0.74 13.32
C LEU A 354 -17.96 0.09 14.05
N SER A 355 -18.68 -0.53 14.97
CA SER A 355 -19.57 0.20 15.87
C SER A 355 -18.77 1.10 16.85
N PRO A 356 -19.38 2.13 17.45
CA PRO A 356 -18.72 2.95 18.46
C PRO A 356 -18.17 2.13 19.65
N GLN A 357 -18.88 1.09 20.06
CA GLN A 357 -18.45 0.18 21.12
C GLN A 357 -17.19 -0.60 20.72
N GLN A 358 -17.16 -1.16 19.51
CA GLN A 358 -15.99 -1.87 19.00
C GLN A 358 -14.77 -0.94 18.85
N TYR A 359 -14.98 0.30 18.39
CA TYR A 359 -13.88 1.28 18.39
C TYR A 359 -13.39 1.62 19.79
N ALA A 360 -14.27 1.72 20.78
CA ALA A 360 -13.88 1.98 22.18
C ALA A 360 -12.99 0.87 22.77
N GLU A 361 -13.14 -0.37 22.29
CA GLU A 361 -12.34 -1.53 22.74
C GLU A 361 -10.90 -1.53 22.19
N ILE A 362 -10.69 -1.06 20.96
CA ILE A 362 -9.41 -1.16 20.26
C ILE A 362 -8.66 0.17 20.16
N THR A 363 -9.35 1.31 20.21
CA THR A 363 -8.74 2.63 20.03
C THR A 363 -8.11 3.12 21.34
N PRO A 364 -6.86 3.63 21.32
CA PRO A 364 -6.23 4.20 22.50
C PRO A 364 -7.07 5.34 23.09
N LYS A 365 -7.16 5.39 24.43
CA LYS A 365 -7.98 6.37 25.16
C LYS A 365 -7.65 7.83 24.79
N GLU A 366 -6.37 8.11 24.56
CA GLU A 366 -5.87 9.43 24.17
C GLU A 366 -6.37 9.86 22.78
N VAL A 367 -6.70 8.91 21.92
CA VAL A 367 -7.30 9.17 20.60
C VAL A 367 -8.79 9.43 20.76
N LEU A 368 -9.48 8.61 21.55
CA LEU A 368 -10.93 8.78 21.82
C LEU A 368 -11.25 10.10 22.52
N ALA A 369 -10.33 10.63 23.33
CA ALA A 369 -10.50 11.90 24.04
C ALA A 369 -10.39 13.15 23.12
N LYS A 370 -9.95 12.99 21.86
CA LYS A 370 -9.90 14.09 20.89
C LYS A 370 -11.31 14.40 20.37
N LYS A 371 -11.70 15.67 20.41
CA LYS A 371 -12.99 16.16 19.92
C LYS A 371 -12.96 16.39 18.40
#